data_f78e24dbcaae681891ea495206251112
#
_entry.id   f78e24dbcaae681891ea495206251112
#
_cell.length_a   1.000
_cell.length_b   1.000
_cell.length_c   1.000
_cell.angle_alpha   90.00
_cell.angle_beta   90.00
_cell.angle_gamma   90.00
#
_symmetry.space_group_name_H-M   'P 1'
#
loop_
_entity.id
_entity.type
_entity.pdbx_description
1 polymer ?
#
loop_
_entity_poly.entity_id
_entity_poly.type
_entity_poly.pdbx_seq_one_letter_code
_entity_poly.pdbx_strand_id
1 'polypeptide(L)'
;MSYADQVFVCMCRDILEEGTSTEGEKVRPHWEDGTSAYTIKRFGVVNRYDLSKEFPAITLRKTYIKSATEEMLWIYQRKSNNIHNLQSSVWDEWADENGSIGKAYGYQIGSAYIHHTSDEAD
;
A
#
# COMPACT_ATOMS: atom_id res chain seq x y z
N MET A 1 -15.86 -7.15 16.93
CA MET A 1 -15.31 -7.45 15.57
C MET A 1 -16.03 -6.50 14.61
N SER A 2 -15.28 -5.62 13.94
CA SER A 2 -15.83 -4.69 12.94
C SER A 2 -16.32 -5.44 11.70
N TYR A 3 -17.08 -4.76 10.83
CA TYR A 3 -17.41 -5.34 9.52
C TYR A 3 -16.16 -5.57 8.67
N ALA A 4 -15.18 -4.67 8.77
CA ALA A 4 -13.90 -4.85 8.09
C ALA A 4 -13.15 -6.10 8.54
N ASP A 5 -13.22 -6.46 9.83
CA ASP A 5 -12.66 -7.72 10.33
C ASP A 5 -13.34 -8.94 9.71
N GLN A 6 -14.66 -8.90 9.60
CA GLN A 6 -15.43 -10.00 8.99
C GLN A 6 -15.06 -10.18 7.52
N VAL A 7 -15.02 -9.07 6.76
CA VAL A 7 -14.58 -9.08 5.35
C VAL A 7 -13.18 -9.64 5.22
N PHE A 8 -12.25 -9.20 6.08
CA PHE A 8 -10.86 -9.69 6.08
C PHE A 8 -10.79 -11.20 6.33
N VAL A 9 -11.49 -11.70 7.36
CA VAL A 9 -11.52 -13.14 7.69
C VAL A 9 -12.12 -13.97 6.55
N CYS A 10 -13.23 -13.50 5.94
CA CYS A 10 -13.83 -14.17 4.80
C CYS A 10 -12.86 -14.22 3.61
N MET A 11 -12.21 -13.10 3.30
CA MET A 11 -11.21 -13.02 2.23
C MET A 11 -10.04 -13.98 2.47
N CYS A 12 -9.55 -14.09 3.70
CA CYS A 12 -8.49 -15.03 4.04
C CYS A 12 -8.93 -16.51 3.84
N ARG A 13 -10.15 -16.84 4.24
CA ARG A 13 -10.71 -18.20 3.99
C ARG A 13 -10.83 -18.49 2.51
N ASP A 14 -11.41 -17.57 1.76
CA ASP A 14 -11.55 -17.69 0.31
C ASP A 14 -10.21 -17.92 -0.39
N ILE A 15 -9.15 -17.23 0.06
CA ILE A 15 -7.80 -17.43 -0.49
C ILE A 15 -7.29 -18.83 -0.16
N LEU A 16 -7.48 -19.30 1.08
CA LEU A 16 -6.99 -20.60 1.52
C LEU A 16 -7.74 -21.77 0.86
N GLU A 17 -9.05 -21.62 0.66
CA GLU A 17 -9.92 -22.68 0.14
C GLU A 17 -9.96 -22.72 -1.39
N GLU A 18 -9.97 -21.53 -2.02
CA GLU A 18 -10.23 -21.38 -3.46
C GLU A 18 -9.06 -20.71 -4.23
N GLY A 19 -7.98 -20.39 -3.53
CA GLY A 19 -6.83 -19.71 -4.13
C GLY A 19 -5.96 -20.66 -4.96
N THR A 20 -5.18 -20.09 -5.87
CA THR A 20 -4.19 -20.79 -6.67
C THR A 20 -2.84 -20.74 -5.98
N SER A 21 -2.23 -21.90 -5.70
CA SER A 21 -0.88 -22.00 -5.16
C SER A 21 0.16 -21.75 -6.25
N THR A 22 1.30 -21.17 -5.85
CA THR A 22 2.51 -21.08 -6.69
C THR A 22 3.46 -22.25 -6.46
N GLU A 23 3.02 -23.30 -5.76
CA GLU A 23 3.82 -24.50 -5.54
C GLU A 23 4.20 -25.16 -6.88
N GLY A 24 5.49 -25.47 -7.02
CA GLY A 24 6.05 -25.98 -8.28
C GLY A 24 6.45 -24.90 -9.30
N GLU A 25 6.11 -23.62 -9.06
CA GLU A 25 6.56 -22.51 -9.90
C GLU A 25 7.95 -22.01 -9.48
N LYS A 26 8.66 -21.36 -10.40
CA LYS A 26 9.90 -20.64 -10.09
C LYS A 26 9.55 -19.32 -9.39
N VAL A 27 9.67 -19.29 -8.06
CA VAL A 27 9.41 -18.10 -7.24
C VAL A 27 10.72 -17.43 -6.81
N ARG A 28 10.69 -16.09 -6.60
CA ARG A 28 11.83 -15.33 -6.11
C ARG A 28 12.04 -15.39 -4.59
N PRO A 29 10.96 -15.32 -3.76
CA PRO A 29 11.12 -15.36 -2.32
C PRO A 29 11.53 -16.75 -1.83
N HIS A 30 12.41 -16.76 -0.82
CA HIS A 30 12.90 -17.96 -0.15
C HIS A 30 12.84 -17.74 1.36
N TRP A 31 12.67 -18.83 2.09
CA TRP A 31 12.82 -18.85 3.53
C TRP A 31 14.31 -18.74 3.92
N GLU A 32 14.58 -18.52 5.22
CA GLU A 32 15.97 -18.42 5.72
C GLU A 32 16.82 -19.66 5.43
N ASP A 33 16.18 -20.84 5.34
CA ASP A 33 16.81 -22.11 5.02
C ASP A 33 17.09 -22.33 3.51
N GLY A 34 16.74 -21.34 2.67
CA GLY A 34 16.92 -21.37 1.22
C GLY A 34 15.82 -22.09 0.46
N THR A 35 14.80 -22.65 1.13
CA THR A 35 13.65 -23.26 0.46
C THR A 35 12.75 -22.20 -0.17
N SER A 36 12.08 -22.55 -1.29
CA SER A 36 11.16 -21.64 -1.97
C SER A 36 9.96 -21.27 -1.10
N ALA A 37 9.67 -19.97 -0.97
CA ALA A 37 8.51 -19.48 -0.24
C ALA A 37 7.32 -19.33 -1.20
N TYR A 38 6.45 -20.33 -1.23
CA TYR A 38 5.25 -20.34 -2.05
C TYR A 38 4.14 -19.51 -1.43
N THR A 39 3.22 -19.04 -2.27
CA THR A 39 2.05 -18.26 -1.86
C THR A 39 0.78 -18.89 -2.42
N ILE A 40 -0.34 -18.64 -1.73
CA ILE A 40 -1.69 -18.89 -2.26
C ILE A 40 -2.28 -17.53 -2.60
N LYS A 41 -2.82 -17.36 -3.79
CA LYS A 41 -3.33 -16.08 -4.28
C LYS A 41 -4.67 -16.24 -4.99
N ARG A 42 -5.49 -15.21 -4.91
CA ARG A 42 -6.76 -15.12 -5.62
C ARG A 42 -6.86 -13.76 -6.33
N PHE A 43 -7.40 -13.75 -7.53
CA PHE A 43 -7.59 -12.55 -8.34
C PHE A 43 -9.05 -12.13 -8.38
N GLY A 44 -9.29 -10.83 -8.62
CA GLY A 44 -10.63 -10.30 -8.84
C GLY A 44 -11.49 -10.24 -7.59
N VAL A 45 -10.91 -10.00 -6.41
CA VAL A 45 -11.65 -9.80 -5.17
C VAL A 45 -12.13 -8.36 -5.06
N VAL A 46 -13.43 -8.16 -4.77
CA VAL A 46 -14.04 -6.85 -4.55
C VAL A 46 -14.64 -6.81 -3.16
N ASN A 47 -14.14 -5.89 -2.33
CA ASN A 47 -14.69 -5.62 -1.00
C ASN A 47 -15.52 -4.33 -1.03
N ARG A 48 -16.66 -4.31 -0.34
CA ARG A 48 -17.54 -3.14 -0.23
C ARG A 48 -17.74 -2.77 1.23
N TYR A 49 -17.64 -1.48 1.53
CA TYR A 49 -17.81 -0.93 2.87
C TYR A 49 -18.81 0.20 2.84
N ASP A 50 -19.76 0.17 3.77
CA ASP A 50 -20.74 1.23 3.95
C ASP A 50 -20.21 2.24 4.97
N LEU A 51 -19.61 3.32 4.47
CA LEU A 51 -18.99 4.36 5.29
C LEU A 51 -20.01 5.17 6.10
N SER A 52 -21.32 5.02 5.85
CA SER A 52 -22.36 5.63 6.70
C SER A 52 -22.51 4.89 8.03
N LYS A 53 -22.03 3.64 8.12
CA LYS A 53 -22.16 2.80 9.31
C LYS A 53 -20.90 2.79 10.16
N GLU A 54 -19.75 2.56 9.51
CA GLU A 54 -18.48 2.52 10.21
C GLU A 54 -17.29 2.82 9.26
N PHE A 55 -16.19 3.31 9.83
CA PHE A 55 -14.91 3.37 9.12
C PHE A 55 -14.30 1.96 9.04
N PRO A 56 -13.85 1.49 7.86
CA PRO A 56 -13.40 0.12 7.64
C PRO A 56 -12.01 -0.17 8.22
N ALA A 57 -11.86 -0.02 9.53
CA ALA A 57 -10.62 -0.32 10.24
C ALA A 57 -10.58 -1.77 10.73
N ILE A 58 -9.48 -2.45 10.47
CA ILE A 58 -9.20 -3.78 11.03
C ILE A 58 -8.90 -3.64 12.53
N THR A 59 -9.60 -4.41 13.37
CA THR A 59 -9.43 -4.41 14.83
C THR A 59 -8.85 -5.71 15.39
N LEU A 60 -8.61 -6.71 14.55
CA LEU A 60 -8.01 -8.00 14.91
C LEU A 60 -6.58 -7.87 15.46
N ARG A 61 -5.91 -6.79 15.10
CA ARG A 61 -4.60 -6.41 15.65
C ARG A 61 -4.52 -4.90 15.77
N LYS A 62 -3.56 -4.42 16.57
CA LYS A 62 -3.32 -2.99 16.71
C LYS A 62 -2.98 -2.37 15.35
N THR A 63 -3.75 -1.37 14.94
CA THR A 63 -3.55 -0.59 13.72
C THR A 63 -3.08 0.81 14.09
N TYR A 64 -2.02 1.29 13.44
CA TYR A 64 -1.44 2.61 13.70
C TYR A 64 -2.10 3.68 12.84
N ILE A 65 -3.41 3.90 13.05
CA ILE A 65 -4.25 4.82 12.26
C ILE A 65 -3.67 6.23 12.23
N LYS A 66 -3.14 6.73 13.37
CA LYS A 66 -2.56 8.07 13.43
C LYS A 66 -1.39 8.20 12.45
N SER A 67 -0.42 7.29 12.50
CA SER A 67 0.74 7.31 11.58
C SER A 67 0.32 7.16 10.13
N ALA A 68 -0.64 6.28 9.84
CA ALA A 68 -1.17 6.10 8.49
C ALA A 68 -1.86 7.39 7.97
N THR A 69 -2.63 8.07 8.83
CA THR A 69 -3.26 9.35 8.48
C THR A 69 -2.23 10.45 8.22
N GLU A 70 -1.20 10.55 9.06
CA GLU A 70 -0.12 11.51 8.89
C GLU A 70 0.65 11.27 7.58
N GLU A 71 0.91 10.02 7.22
CA GLU A 71 1.55 9.64 5.96
C GLU A 71 0.66 10.02 4.76
N MET A 72 -0.63 9.73 4.81
CA MET A 72 -1.59 10.13 3.78
C MET A 72 -1.63 11.65 3.58
N LEU A 73 -1.65 12.42 4.66
CA LEU A 73 -1.61 13.89 4.59
C LEU A 73 -0.25 14.40 4.05
N TRP A 74 0.85 13.75 4.41
CA TRP A 74 2.18 14.07 3.90
C TRP A 74 2.27 13.84 2.38
N ILE A 75 1.75 12.72 1.88
CA ILE A 75 1.75 12.37 0.44
C ILE A 75 0.80 13.27 -0.35
N TYR A 76 -0.48 13.32 0.05
CA TYR A 76 -1.53 13.91 -0.80
C TYR A 76 -1.77 15.39 -0.55
N GLN A 77 -1.69 15.86 0.68
CA GLN A 77 -1.95 17.26 1.01
C GLN A 77 -0.69 18.10 0.91
N ARG A 78 0.41 17.65 1.55
CA ARG A 78 1.68 18.38 1.53
C ARG A 78 2.48 18.14 0.25
N LYS A 79 2.18 17.05 -0.48
CA LYS A 79 2.87 16.63 -1.70
C LYS A 79 4.39 16.57 -1.51
N SER A 80 4.81 16.10 -0.34
CA SER A 80 6.21 16.12 0.09
C SER A 80 6.85 14.75 -0.11
N ASN A 81 8.15 14.76 -0.40
CA ASN A 81 9.04 13.61 -0.40
C ASN A 81 10.13 13.72 0.67
N ASN A 82 10.04 14.73 1.56
CA ASN A 82 11.04 14.97 2.60
C ASN A 82 10.51 14.46 3.95
N ILE A 83 11.24 13.52 4.56
CA ILE A 83 10.87 12.86 5.83
C ILE A 83 10.82 13.82 7.02
N HIS A 84 11.54 14.95 6.97
CA HIS A 84 11.46 15.96 8.03
C HIS A 84 10.08 16.61 8.17
N ASN A 85 9.22 16.44 7.16
CA ASN A 85 7.81 16.86 7.17
C ASN A 85 6.86 15.75 7.64
N LEU A 86 7.37 14.59 8.06
CA LEU A 86 6.62 13.45 8.55
C LEU A 86 7.02 13.16 10.00
N GLN A 87 6.05 12.92 10.89
CA GLN A 87 6.35 12.60 12.30
C GLN A 87 6.65 11.11 12.54
N SER A 88 6.52 10.28 11.52
CA SER A 88 6.77 8.83 11.56
C SER A 88 8.14 8.51 10.96
N SER A 89 8.85 7.56 11.54
CA SER A 89 10.14 7.05 11.06
C SER A 89 10.04 5.97 9.98
N VAL A 90 8.84 5.72 9.46
CA VAL A 90 8.57 4.60 8.54
C VAL A 90 9.36 4.70 7.21
N TRP A 91 9.80 5.88 6.83
CA TRP A 91 10.55 6.17 5.60
C TRP A 91 12.03 6.51 5.82
N ASP A 92 12.54 6.50 7.05
CA ASP A 92 13.90 6.94 7.38
C ASP A 92 14.97 6.14 6.63
N GLU A 93 14.77 4.83 6.48
CA GLU A 93 15.73 3.95 5.79
C GLU A 93 15.87 4.22 4.28
N TRP A 94 14.91 4.92 3.69
CA TRP A 94 14.93 5.28 2.25
C TRP A 94 15.36 6.72 1.99
N ALA A 95 15.57 7.50 3.04
CA ALA A 95 15.94 8.90 2.89
C ALA A 95 17.44 9.07 2.66
N ASP A 96 17.77 10.04 1.82
CA ASP A 96 19.15 10.52 1.66
C ASP A 96 19.56 11.43 2.83
N GLU A 97 20.77 11.97 2.78
CA GLU A 97 21.35 12.87 3.78
C GLU A 97 20.55 14.19 3.98
N ASN A 98 19.73 14.57 3.00
CA ASN A 98 18.85 15.74 3.05
C ASN A 98 17.42 15.38 3.49
N GLY A 99 17.17 14.14 3.83
CA GLY A 99 15.85 13.62 4.21
C GLY A 99 14.90 13.40 3.03
N SER A 100 15.42 13.34 1.79
CA SER A 100 14.60 13.12 0.60
C SER A 100 14.51 11.63 0.28
N ILE A 101 13.28 11.14 -0.01
CA ILE A 101 13.03 9.81 -0.58
C ILE A 101 12.95 9.84 -2.12
N GLY A 102 13.49 10.89 -2.75
CA GLY A 102 13.56 11.02 -4.20
C GLY A 102 12.21 11.28 -4.87
N LYS A 103 12.05 10.81 -6.10
CA LYS A 103 10.82 11.00 -6.89
C LYS A 103 9.72 10.01 -6.49
N ALA A 104 9.47 9.91 -5.19
CA ALA A 104 8.44 9.03 -4.63
C ALA A 104 7.05 9.69 -4.64
N TYR A 105 6.11 9.13 -3.87
CA TYR A 105 4.69 9.43 -3.95
C TYR A 105 4.32 10.92 -3.89
N GLY A 106 4.79 11.65 -2.90
CA GLY A 106 4.48 13.08 -2.74
C GLY A 106 5.02 13.94 -3.88
N TYR A 107 6.23 13.62 -4.37
CA TYR A 107 6.80 14.27 -5.54
C TYR A 107 5.94 14.05 -6.79
N GLN A 108 5.54 12.80 -7.05
CA GLN A 108 4.73 12.44 -8.22
C GLN A 108 3.35 13.12 -8.18
N ILE A 109 2.69 13.12 -7.03
CA ILE A 109 1.39 13.80 -6.83
C ILE A 109 1.53 15.32 -7.01
N GLY A 110 2.68 15.90 -6.62
CA GLY A 110 2.95 17.33 -6.73
C GLY A 110 3.41 17.79 -8.11
N SER A 111 3.83 16.86 -8.98
CA SER A 111 4.36 17.19 -10.29
C SER A 111 3.27 17.66 -11.25
N ALA A 112 3.53 18.75 -11.97
CA ALA A 112 2.70 19.20 -13.06
C ALA A 112 3.21 18.59 -14.37
N TYR A 113 2.29 18.09 -15.17
CA TYR A 113 2.57 17.58 -16.53
C TYR A 113 1.97 18.53 -17.55
N ILE A 114 2.78 18.96 -18.52
CA ILE A 114 2.32 19.71 -19.67
C ILE A 114 2.04 18.69 -20.79
N HIS A 115 0.80 18.59 -21.21
CA HIS A 115 0.45 17.83 -22.41
C HIS A 115 0.68 18.76 -23.61
N HIS A 116 1.67 18.44 -24.44
CA HIS A 116 1.75 19.01 -25.77
C HIS A 116 0.69 18.32 -26.63
N THR A 117 -0.30 19.06 -27.07
CA THR A 117 -1.22 18.59 -28.11
C THR A 117 -0.49 18.64 -29.45
N SER A 118 -0.74 17.67 -30.32
CA SER A 118 -0.09 17.55 -31.63
C SER A 118 -0.37 18.71 -32.59
N ASP A 119 -1.19 19.68 -32.18
CA ASP A 119 -1.58 20.84 -32.97
C ASP A 119 -0.55 21.99 -32.90
N GLU A 120 0.53 21.86 -32.15
CA GLU A 120 1.63 22.85 -32.11
C GLU A 120 2.88 22.41 -32.90
N ALA A 121 2.77 21.38 -33.73
CA ALA A 121 3.85 20.86 -34.58
C ALA A 121 3.64 21.26 -36.06
N ASP A 122 3.52 22.58 -36.35
CA ASP A 122 3.67 23.17 -37.70
C ASP A 122 4.72 24.28 -37.67
#